data_c80c9dd3edd3ef80a45e23a380f78a64
#
_entry.id   c80c9dd3edd3ef80a45e23a380f78a64
#
_cell.length_a   1.000
_cell.length_b   1.000
_cell.length_c   1.000
_cell.angle_alpha   90.00
_cell.angle_beta   90.00
_cell.angle_gamma   90.00
#
_symmetry.space_group_name_H-M   'P 1'
#
loop_
_entity.id
_entity.type
_entity.pdbx_description
1 polymer ?
#
loop_
_entity_poly.entity_id
_entity_poly.type
_entity_poly.pdbx_seq_one_letter_code
_entity_poly.pdbx_strand_id
1 'polypeptide(L)' 'LLKLYPSDKKRNLKSLAKIVSWATCGVEPSLMGLGPIPATNLALKKAGWKISNVDLFEINEAFASQSIAVIKDL' A
#
# COMPACT_ATOMS: atom_id res chain seq x y z
N LEU A 1 -6.21 -8.51 3.57
CA LEU A 1 -7.28 -8.50 4.54
C LEU A 1 -6.86 -9.29 5.75
N LEU A 2 -6.62 -8.61 6.87
CA LEU A 2 -6.32 -9.30 8.12
C LEU A 2 -7.63 -9.84 8.69
N LYS A 3 -7.84 -11.14 8.52
CA LYS A 3 -8.88 -11.83 9.30
C LYS A 3 -8.26 -12.24 10.64
N LEU A 4 -9.02 -12.04 11.70
CA LEU A 4 -8.70 -12.69 12.95
C LEU A 4 -8.90 -14.20 12.76
N TYR A 5 -7.81 -14.95 12.82
CA TYR A 5 -7.91 -16.40 12.81
C TYR A 5 -8.59 -16.87 14.11
N PRO A 6 -9.29 -18.01 14.10
CA PRO A 6 -9.88 -18.58 15.32
C PRO A 6 -8.89 -18.69 16.47
N SER A 7 -7.61 -18.98 16.16
CA SER A 7 -6.53 -19.03 17.15
C SER A 7 -6.28 -17.67 17.82
N ASP A 8 -6.44 -16.56 17.08
CA ASP A 8 -6.27 -15.23 17.63
C ASP A 8 -7.39 -14.87 18.61
N LYS A 9 -8.61 -15.25 18.28
CA LYS A 9 -9.76 -15.10 19.18
C LYS A 9 -9.57 -15.91 20.46
N LYS A 10 -9.08 -17.15 20.34
CA LYS A 10 -8.77 -18.00 21.50
C LYS A 10 -7.67 -17.43 22.38
N ARG A 11 -6.70 -16.72 21.79
CA ARG A 11 -5.63 -16.03 22.51
C ARG A 11 -6.03 -14.67 23.05
N ASN A 12 -7.25 -14.26 22.83
CA ASN A 12 -7.75 -12.95 23.24
C ASN A 12 -6.92 -11.80 22.63
N LEU A 13 -6.43 -11.98 21.39
CA LEU A 13 -5.64 -10.97 20.69
C LEU A 13 -6.56 -9.92 20.09
N LYS A 14 -6.14 -8.66 20.21
CA LYS A 14 -6.83 -7.53 19.62
C LYS A 14 -6.21 -7.16 18.29
N SER A 15 -7.02 -7.06 17.24
CA SER A 15 -6.57 -6.59 15.94
C SER A 15 -6.21 -5.11 15.99
N LEU A 16 -5.01 -4.75 15.53
CA LEU A 16 -4.56 -3.36 15.45
C LEU A 16 -5.01 -2.69 14.15
N ALA A 17 -5.09 -3.47 13.07
CA ALA A 17 -5.43 -2.97 11.75
C ALA A 17 -5.94 -4.11 10.88
N LYS A 18 -6.55 -3.73 9.76
CA LYS A 18 -7.00 -4.65 8.73
C LYS A 18 -6.26 -4.34 7.44
N ILE A 19 -5.64 -5.35 6.83
CA ILE A 19 -5.09 -5.22 5.48
C ILE A 19 -6.24 -5.37 4.49
N VAL A 20 -6.62 -4.26 3.86
CA VAL A 20 -7.75 -4.24 2.92
C VAL A 20 -7.35 -4.78 1.56
N SER A 21 -6.17 -4.42 1.09
CA SER A 21 -5.69 -4.77 -0.24
C SER A 21 -4.18 -4.67 -0.31
N TRP A 22 -3.58 -5.32 -1.29
CA TRP A 22 -2.17 -5.16 -1.64
C TRP A 22 -2.00 -5.38 -3.13
N ALA A 23 -0.89 -4.88 -3.68
CA ALA A 23 -0.55 -5.10 -5.08
C ALA A 23 0.95 -5.10 -5.28
N THR A 24 1.37 -5.86 -6.27
CA THR A 24 2.75 -5.89 -6.76
C THR A 24 2.71 -5.57 -8.25
N CYS A 25 3.56 -4.65 -8.69
CA CYS A 25 3.65 -4.26 -10.09
C CYS A 25 5.10 -4.29 -10.55
N GLY A 26 5.31 -4.80 -11.77
CA GLY A 26 6.59 -4.66 -12.44
C GLY A 26 6.67 -3.32 -13.16
N VAL A 27 7.86 -2.74 -13.17
CA VAL A 27 8.17 -1.55 -13.95
C VAL A 27 9.49 -1.76 -14.70
N GLU A 28 9.77 -0.96 -15.70
CA GLU A 28 11.06 -0.98 -16.36
C GLU A 28 12.17 -0.78 -15.32
N PRO A 29 13.26 -1.61 -15.34
CA PRO A 29 14.30 -1.54 -14.31
C PRO A 29 14.91 -0.15 -14.11
N SER A 30 15.03 0.64 -15.18
CA SER A 30 15.53 2.02 -15.11
C SER A 30 14.59 2.96 -14.32
N LEU A 31 13.34 2.57 -14.10
CA LEU A 31 12.31 3.33 -13.41
C LEU A 31 11.83 2.63 -12.15
N MET A 32 12.61 1.73 -11.57
CA MET A 32 12.18 0.91 -10.45
C MET A 32 11.71 1.73 -9.24
N GLY A 33 12.27 2.92 -9.02
CA GLY A 33 11.87 3.81 -7.95
C GLY A 33 10.44 4.34 -8.09
N LEU A 34 9.84 4.25 -9.28
CA LEU A 34 8.46 4.66 -9.55
C LEU A 34 7.44 3.53 -9.36
N GLY A 35 7.90 2.33 -8.99
CA GLY A 35 7.03 1.17 -8.73
C GLY A 35 5.86 1.45 -7.80
N PRO A 36 6.00 2.28 -6.74
CA PRO A 36 4.88 2.61 -5.87
C PRO A 36 3.68 3.25 -6.57
N ILE A 37 3.87 3.91 -7.70
CA ILE A 37 2.78 4.57 -8.44
C ILE A 37 1.78 3.53 -8.97
N PRO A 38 2.15 2.61 -9.88
CA PRO A 38 1.21 1.61 -10.37
C PRO A 38 0.75 0.64 -9.28
N ALA A 39 1.62 0.31 -8.32
CA ALA A 39 1.26 -0.59 -7.23
C ALA A 39 0.17 0.03 -6.34
N THR A 40 0.30 1.30 -5.98
CA THR A 40 -0.72 2.02 -5.21
C THR A 40 -2.04 2.11 -5.97
N ASN A 41 -2.00 2.48 -7.23
CA ASN A 41 -3.20 2.58 -8.06
C ASN A 41 -3.92 1.23 -8.17
N LEU A 42 -3.19 0.15 -8.35
CA LEU A 42 -3.77 -1.19 -8.42
C LEU A 42 -4.36 -1.62 -7.06
N ALA A 43 -3.67 -1.36 -5.95
CA ALA A 43 -4.17 -1.68 -4.63
C ALA A 43 -5.46 -0.91 -4.31
N LEU A 44 -5.52 0.37 -4.66
CA LEU A 44 -6.73 1.20 -4.51
C LEU A 44 -7.87 0.65 -5.36
N LYS A 45 -7.60 0.27 -6.60
CA LYS A 45 -8.60 -0.32 -7.49
C LYS A 45 -9.17 -1.61 -6.91
N LYS A 46 -8.32 -2.50 -6.39
CA LYS A 46 -8.73 -3.75 -5.75
C LYS A 46 -9.58 -3.51 -4.50
N ALA A 47 -9.27 -2.46 -3.75
CA ALA A 47 -10.03 -2.09 -2.56
C ALA A 47 -11.33 -1.34 -2.89
N GLY A 48 -11.49 -0.85 -4.11
CA GLY A 48 -12.61 0.01 -4.48
C GLY A 48 -12.50 1.42 -3.90
N TRP A 49 -11.28 1.86 -3.58
CA TRP A 49 -11.03 3.17 -2.99
C TRP A 49 -10.50 4.15 -4.03
N LYS A 50 -10.78 5.42 -3.80
CA LYS A 50 -10.13 6.53 -4.52
C LYS A 50 -8.94 7.02 -3.69
N ILE A 51 -7.97 7.65 -4.33
CA ILE A 51 -6.82 8.22 -3.62
C ILE A 51 -7.26 9.25 -2.56
N SER A 52 -8.34 9.97 -2.81
CA SER A 52 -8.92 10.94 -1.86
C SER A 52 -9.47 10.28 -0.59
N ASN A 53 -9.68 8.97 -0.58
CA ASN A 53 -10.12 8.22 0.60
C ASN A 53 -8.96 7.87 1.54
N VAL A 54 -7.72 8.09 1.13
CA VAL A 54 -6.53 7.75 1.90
C VAL A 54 -6.15 8.96 2.77
N ASP A 55 -6.13 8.75 4.08
CA ASP A 55 -5.79 9.81 5.03
C ASP A 55 -4.29 9.96 5.23
N LEU A 56 -3.57 8.85 5.24
CA LEU A 56 -2.13 8.83 5.48
C LEU A 56 -1.44 7.89 4.50
N PHE A 57 -0.26 8.30 4.05
CA PHE A 57 0.64 7.48 3.24
C PHE A 57 1.93 7.22 4.00
N GLU A 58 2.34 5.97 4.04
CA GLU A 58 3.67 5.57 4.49
C GLU A 58 4.43 5.08 3.26
N ILE A 59 5.38 5.86 2.80
CA ILE A 59 6.16 5.58 1.60
C ILE A 59 7.63 5.50 1.99
N ASN A 60 8.28 4.38 1.65
CA ASN A 60 9.69 4.24 1.91
C ASN A 60 10.49 5.23 1.05
N GLU A 61 11.27 6.09 1.70
CA GLU A 61 12.13 7.06 1.05
C GLU A 61 13.51 6.45 0.81
N ALA A 62 13.64 5.67 -0.26
CA ALA A 62 14.93 5.14 -0.67
C ALA A 62 15.86 6.28 -1.15
N PHE A 63 15.31 7.20 -1.94
CA PHE A 63 15.96 8.44 -2.39
C PHE A 63 14.94 9.57 -2.37
N ALA A 64 15.37 10.77 -2.02
CA ALA A 64 14.47 11.94 -1.93
C ALA A 64 13.84 12.27 -3.30
N SER A 65 14.61 12.21 -4.37
CA SER A 65 14.10 12.46 -5.73
C SER A 65 13.03 11.45 -6.15
N GLN A 66 13.21 10.19 -5.78
CA GLN A 66 12.24 9.12 -6.04
C GLN A 66 10.93 9.37 -5.28
N SER A 67 11.00 9.73 -4.01
CA SER A 67 9.83 10.02 -3.19
C SER A 67 9.04 11.22 -3.73
N ILE A 68 9.74 12.27 -4.17
CA ILE A 68 9.11 13.44 -4.78
C ILE A 68 8.37 13.05 -6.06
N ALA A 69 8.99 12.25 -6.93
CA ALA A 69 8.37 11.80 -8.17
C ALA A 69 7.11 10.97 -7.90
N VAL A 70 7.15 10.07 -6.93
CA VAL A 70 5.99 9.25 -6.54
C VAL A 70 4.86 10.12 -6.00
N ILE A 71 5.17 11.06 -5.11
CA ILE A 71 4.16 11.95 -4.50
C ILE A 71 3.47 12.81 -5.57
N LYS A 72 4.22 13.29 -6.55
CA LYS A 72 3.64 14.11 -7.64
C LYS A 72 2.66 13.33 -8.51
N ASP A 73 2.89 12.03 -8.71
CA ASP A 73 2.10 11.21 -9.62
C ASP A 73 0.96 10.44 -8.91
N LEU A 74 0.88 10.50 -7.61
CA LEU A 74 -0.23 9.90 -6.86
C LEU A 74 -1.43 10.83 -6.67
#